data_b6af06ee7798f29444412d0eee67ff85
#
_entry.id   b6af06ee7798f29444412d0eee67ff85
#
_cell.length_a   1.000
_cell.length_b   1.000
_cell.length_c   1.000
_cell.angle_alpha   90.00
_cell.angle_beta   90.00
_cell.angle_gamma   90.00
#
_symmetry.space_group_name_H-M   'P 1'
#
loop_
_entity.id
_entity.type
_entity.pdbx_description
1 polymer ?
#
loop_
_entity_poly.entity_id
_entity_poly.type
_entity_poly.pdbx_seq_one_letter_code
_entity_poly.pdbx_strand_id
1 'polypeptide(L)'
;MILSRVWYVLLGLAVAVALYVVYIAVGQYARQGTHALKEGLASDSQTVEWALKIDARRRLDALLAGSVDSALQSALVEANGPKDGKVPQSARDKAKKALASVNDAIPADWRDDALFAVDRDGQVVASLGYDAVNGNDEFELGGYPAVNDALHGWLRDDVWLLGSKMYVVVARPVEFDATQRPAGAIVGLKEVNQRFATDLAKRTRTAVAFYAAGSRVAAGVGVEGFDVEKLDAVGADLAKIDDKTYGEGGRSEVRMLTDDLGAMYARLPGDVWTMGGGFAVARAKTPLAGPMGFLSNADDKDKANVPWILLAAIVVLSALIGVAMTIFEHTLPLRELVMQAERLKVGVMDGLQVARFRGAYRLAAQNLNLGMERSIEKAGGVTRKPADLESIIGPVPAQPAMSAFSFPMADGGSSPMMQPPMAPPSAPGPAPFVPPPASSPGPPHARNTPAMGMAPVGGVAPAFPGAAPAPPPP
;
A
#
# COMPACT_ATOMS: atom_id res chain seq x y z
N MET A 1 -44.47 27.45 9.05
CA MET A 1 -43.89 26.34 9.84
C MET A 1 -43.40 25.17 8.98
N ILE A 2 -43.56 25.18 7.69
CA ILE A 2 -43.13 24.09 6.81
C ILE A 2 -41.70 24.35 6.30
N LEU A 3 -41.37 25.57 6.00
CA LEU A 3 -40.12 25.94 5.34
C LEU A 3 -38.89 25.72 6.25
N SER A 4 -38.97 26.13 7.52
CA SER A 4 -37.91 25.90 8.49
C SER A 4 -37.73 24.40 8.79
N ARG A 5 -38.82 23.63 8.87
CA ARG A 5 -38.76 22.17 9.04
C ARG A 5 -38.09 21.48 7.86
N VAL A 6 -38.46 21.87 6.63
CA VAL A 6 -37.84 21.36 5.40
C VAL A 6 -36.35 21.68 5.38
N TRP A 7 -35.94 22.88 5.80
CA TRP A 7 -34.52 23.25 5.90
C TRP A 7 -33.76 22.35 6.86
N TYR A 8 -34.29 22.10 8.08
CA TYR A 8 -33.63 21.25 9.04
C TYR A 8 -33.54 19.79 8.56
N VAL A 9 -34.57 19.30 7.86
CA VAL A 9 -34.54 17.96 7.24
C VAL A 9 -33.47 17.89 6.15
N LEU A 10 -33.36 18.89 5.27
CA LEU A 10 -32.33 18.97 4.24
C LEU A 10 -30.94 19.09 4.84
N LEU A 11 -30.78 19.89 5.90
CA LEU A 11 -29.51 19.99 6.63
C LEU A 11 -29.11 18.66 7.27
N GLY A 12 -30.07 17.98 7.94
CA GLY A 12 -29.87 16.65 8.50
C GLY A 12 -29.48 15.61 7.45
N LEU A 13 -30.15 15.65 6.29
CA LEU A 13 -29.82 14.79 5.15
C LEU A 13 -28.40 15.07 4.62
N ALA A 14 -28.05 16.35 4.47
CA ALA A 14 -26.71 16.74 4.02
C ALA A 14 -25.61 16.26 4.99
N VAL A 15 -25.83 16.39 6.29
CA VAL A 15 -24.92 15.86 7.33
C VAL A 15 -24.84 14.33 7.26
N ALA A 16 -25.96 13.64 7.09
CA ALA A 16 -25.98 12.18 6.96
C ALA A 16 -25.20 11.71 5.72
N VAL A 17 -25.36 12.38 4.59
CA VAL A 17 -24.61 12.11 3.35
C VAL A 17 -23.13 12.38 3.55
N ALA A 18 -22.76 13.48 4.20
CA ALA A 18 -21.36 13.80 4.49
C ALA A 18 -20.71 12.73 5.39
N LEU A 19 -21.38 12.30 6.45
CA LEU A 19 -20.92 11.21 7.31
C LEU A 19 -20.79 9.88 6.55
N TYR A 20 -21.72 9.58 5.67
CA TYR A 20 -21.67 8.39 4.82
C TYR A 20 -20.45 8.42 3.88
N VAL A 21 -20.19 9.56 3.23
CA VAL A 21 -19.01 9.73 2.35
C VAL A 21 -17.71 9.57 3.15
N VAL A 22 -17.63 10.18 4.35
CA VAL A 22 -16.46 10.03 5.23
C VAL A 22 -16.25 8.56 5.63
N TYR A 23 -17.32 7.85 5.98
CA TYR A 23 -17.25 6.43 6.34
C TYR A 23 -16.74 5.57 5.17
N ILE A 24 -17.24 5.81 3.96
CA ILE A 24 -16.75 5.13 2.75
C ILE A 24 -15.28 5.47 2.48
N ALA A 25 -14.89 6.75 2.59
CA ALA A 25 -13.52 7.18 2.37
C ALA A 25 -12.53 6.51 3.34
N VAL A 26 -12.89 6.41 4.63
CA VAL A 26 -12.11 5.70 5.63
C VAL A 26 -11.97 4.20 5.29
N GLY A 27 -13.05 3.57 4.85
CA GLY A 27 -13.03 2.17 4.42
C GLY A 27 -12.19 1.93 3.17
N GLN A 28 -12.21 2.85 2.21
CA GLN A 28 -11.36 2.80 1.02
C GLN A 28 -9.88 2.98 1.37
N TYR A 29 -9.57 3.96 2.22
CA TYR A 29 -8.21 4.20 2.68
C TYR A 29 -7.63 2.98 3.42
N ALA A 30 -8.41 2.34 4.28
CA ALA A 30 -7.98 1.13 4.98
C ALA A 30 -7.67 -0.03 4.00
N ARG A 31 -8.48 -0.20 2.94
CA ARG A 31 -8.25 -1.21 1.90
C ARG A 31 -7.03 -0.87 1.05
N GLN A 32 -6.89 0.39 0.63
CA GLN A 32 -5.72 0.86 -0.12
C GLN A 32 -4.44 0.69 0.69
N GLY A 33 -4.46 1.01 2.00
CA GLY A 33 -3.33 0.78 2.89
C GLY A 33 -2.93 -0.69 2.99
N THR A 34 -3.89 -1.62 3.01
CA THR A 34 -3.61 -3.06 3.00
C THR A 34 -3.05 -3.53 1.65
N HIS A 35 -3.55 -2.98 0.54
CA HIS A 35 -3.04 -3.29 -0.80
C HIS A 35 -1.61 -2.77 -0.97
N ALA A 36 -1.36 -1.53 -0.60
CA ALA A 36 -0.02 -0.92 -0.63
C ALA A 36 0.98 -1.67 0.27
N LEU A 37 0.52 -2.17 1.44
CA LEU A 37 1.34 -3.02 2.30
C LEU A 37 1.75 -4.32 1.58
N LYS A 38 0.79 -4.99 0.92
CA LYS A 38 1.06 -6.23 0.17
C LYS A 38 2.04 -6.02 -0.97
N GLU A 39 1.81 -5.00 -1.78
CA GLU A 39 2.72 -4.65 -2.89
C GLU A 39 4.10 -4.22 -2.38
N GLY A 40 4.12 -3.43 -1.31
CA GLY A 40 5.36 -3.01 -0.66
C GLY A 40 6.18 -4.20 -0.15
N LEU A 41 5.56 -5.18 0.51
CA LEU A 41 6.24 -6.37 1.01
C LEU A 41 6.79 -7.25 -0.12
N ALA A 42 6.06 -7.39 -1.22
CA ALA A 42 6.54 -8.12 -2.39
C ALA A 42 7.78 -7.45 -2.99
N SER A 43 7.75 -6.12 -3.12
CA SER A 43 8.90 -5.33 -3.58
C SER A 43 10.09 -5.41 -2.61
N ASP A 44 9.84 -5.31 -1.30
CA ASP A 44 10.87 -5.40 -0.28
C ASP A 44 11.56 -6.77 -0.30
N SER A 45 10.78 -7.86 -0.40
CA SER A 45 11.32 -9.22 -0.51
C SER A 45 12.23 -9.38 -1.73
N GLN A 46 11.82 -8.85 -2.87
CA GLN A 46 12.64 -8.87 -4.09
C GLN A 46 13.90 -8.01 -3.95
N THR A 47 13.79 -6.85 -3.30
CA THR A 47 14.94 -5.96 -3.05
C THR A 47 15.98 -6.61 -2.15
N VAL A 48 15.54 -7.30 -1.10
CA VAL A 48 16.43 -8.03 -0.19
C VAL A 48 17.11 -9.19 -0.93
N GLU A 49 16.37 -9.97 -1.72
CA GLU A 49 16.95 -11.05 -2.51
C GLU A 49 18.02 -10.55 -3.49
N TRP A 50 17.74 -9.45 -4.18
CA TRP A 50 18.72 -8.84 -5.09
C TRP A 50 19.95 -8.30 -4.33
N ALA A 51 19.74 -7.70 -3.18
CA ALA A 51 20.84 -7.22 -2.35
C ALA A 51 21.76 -8.37 -1.90
N LEU A 52 21.18 -9.53 -1.53
CA LEU A 52 21.95 -10.74 -1.18
C LEU A 52 22.71 -11.27 -2.40
N LYS A 53 22.10 -11.35 -3.57
CA LYS A 53 22.78 -11.78 -4.81
C LYS A 53 23.92 -10.84 -5.22
N ILE A 54 23.71 -9.54 -5.10
CA ILE A 54 24.76 -8.56 -5.39
C ILE A 54 25.92 -8.69 -4.39
N ASP A 55 25.60 -8.90 -3.12
CA ASP A 55 26.61 -9.08 -2.08
C ASP A 55 27.42 -10.37 -2.31
N ALA A 56 26.76 -11.49 -2.63
CA ALA A 56 27.42 -12.74 -3.01
C ALA A 56 28.33 -12.56 -4.24
N ARG A 57 27.86 -11.86 -5.27
CA ARG A 57 28.64 -11.58 -6.46
C ARG A 57 29.90 -10.75 -6.16
N ARG A 58 29.77 -9.71 -5.34
CA ARG A 58 30.92 -8.90 -4.91
C ARG A 58 31.97 -9.71 -4.16
N ARG A 59 31.54 -10.65 -3.33
CA ARG A 59 32.45 -11.55 -2.60
C ARG A 59 33.10 -12.56 -3.53
N LEU A 60 32.36 -13.13 -4.49
CA LEU A 60 32.95 -13.95 -5.56
C LEU A 60 34.05 -13.21 -6.29
N ASP A 61 33.81 -11.91 -6.60
CA ASP A 61 34.80 -11.08 -7.26
C ASP A 61 36.00 -10.75 -6.35
N ALA A 62 35.78 -10.57 -5.03
CA ALA A 62 36.85 -10.39 -4.05
C ALA A 62 37.74 -11.64 -3.94
N LEU A 63 37.15 -12.85 -3.97
CA LEU A 63 37.90 -14.12 -3.97
C LEU A 63 38.73 -14.36 -5.24
N LEU A 64 38.57 -13.51 -6.29
CA LEU A 64 39.45 -13.58 -7.47
C LEU A 64 40.93 -13.46 -7.09
N ALA A 65 41.23 -12.59 -6.11
CA ALA A 65 42.62 -12.46 -5.62
C ALA A 65 43.21 -13.80 -5.17
N GLY A 66 42.39 -14.61 -4.46
CA GLY A 66 42.79 -15.93 -4.03
C GLY A 66 42.87 -16.98 -5.15
N SER A 67 41.96 -16.90 -6.13
CA SER A 67 41.94 -17.88 -7.22
C SER A 67 43.12 -17.76 -8.18
N VAL A 68 43.76 -16.60 -8.23
CA VAL A 68 44.97 -16.35 -9.07
C VAL A 68 46.26 -16.26 -8.23
N ASP A 69 46.20 -16.45 -6.91
CA ASP A 69 47.37 -16.42 -6.03
C ASP A 69 48.25 -17.65 -6.27
N SER A 70 49.51 -17.42 -6.70
CA SER A 70 50.42 -18.49 -7.06
C SER A 70 50.82 -19.35 -5.87
N ALA A 71 50.87 -18.78 -4.66
CA ALA A 71 51.20 -19.54 -3.45
C ALA A 71 50.04 -20.49 -3.07
N LEU A 72 48.79 -20.03 -3.20
CA LEU A 72 47.62 -20.86 -2.98
C LEU A 72 47.52 -21.96 -4.06
N GLN A 73 47.70 -21.61 -5.34
CA GLN A 73 47.72 -22.58 -6.43
C GLN A 73 48.79 -23.69 -6.19
N SER A 74 50.00 -23.31 -5.85
CA SER A 74 51.08 -24.27 -5.58
C SER A 74 50.79 -25.17 -4.37
N ALA A 75 50.21 -24.60 -3.32
CA ALA A 75 49.81 -25.36 -2.13
C ALA A 75 48.72 -26.39 -2.44
N LEU A 76 47.72 -26.04 -3.25
CA LEU A 76 46.64 -26.96 -3.68
C LEU A 76 47.15 -28.04 -4.63
N VAL A 77 48.08 -27.72 -5.55
CA VAL A 77 48.73 -28.72 -6.40
C VAL A 77 49.52 -29.71 -5.57
N GLU A 78 50.28 -29.24 -4.55
CA GLU A 78 50.99 -30.11 -3.60
C GLU A 78 50.03 -30.98 -2.78
N ALA A 79 48.88 -30.42 -2.35
CA ALA A 79 47.86 -31.16 -1.63
C ALA A 79 47.24 -32.30 -2.46
N ASN A 80 47.13 -32.14 -3.80
CA ASN A 80 46.63 -33.12 -4.75
C ASN A 80 47.67 -34.22 -5.14
N GLY A 81 48.89 -34.20 -4.58
CA GLY A 81 49.90 -35.21 -4.83
C GLY A 81 49.48 -36.61 -4.32
N PRO A 82 50.32 -37.62 -4.55
CA PRO A 82 50.06 -38.98 -4.06
C PRO A 82 49.82 -38.94 -2.58
N LYS A 83 48.63 -39.41 -2.15
CA LYS A 83 48.17 -39.32 -0.76
C LYS A 83 48.20 -40.69 -0.12
N ASP A 84 48.89 -40.81 1.03
CA ASP A 84 48.69 -41.88 2.02
C ASP A 84 47.43 -41.57 2.87
N GLY A 85 46.39 -40.97 2.26
CA GLY A 85 45.11 -40.57 2.89
C GLY A 85 45.11 -39.23 3.61
N LYS A 86 46.25 -38.50 3.70
CA LYS A 86 46.33 -37.22 4.43
C LYS A 86 46.95 -36.11 3.58
N VAL A 87 46.45 -34.91 3.74
CA VAL A 87 47.01 -33.70 3.12
C VAL A 87 48.40 -33.42 3.78
N PRO A 88 49.48 -33.19 2.99
CA PRO A 88 50.81 -32.87 3.53
C PRO A 88 50.79 -31.61 4.40
N GLN A 89 51.49 -31.63 5.53
CA GLN A 89 51.56 -30.48 6.44
C GLN A 89 52.19 -29.25 5.78
N SER A 90 53.17 -29.46 4.87
CA SER A 90 53.78 -28.39 4.10
C SER A 90 52.73 -27.65 3.20
N ALA A 91 51.84 -28.39 2.57
CA ALA A 91 50.73 -27.82 1.77
C ALA A 91 49.77 -27.04 2.67
N ARG A 92 49.43 -27.55 3.84
CA ARG A 92 48.57 -26.85 4.82
C ARG A 92 49.17 -25.52 5.26
N ASP A 93 50.44 -25.51 5.64
CA ASP A 93 51.12 -24.29 6.10
C ASP A 93 51.25 -23.24 5.00
N LYS A 94 51.53 -23.68 3.76
CA LYS A 94 51.57 -22.79 2.59
C LYS A 94 50.19 -22.24 2.30
N ALA A 95 49.16 -23.07 2.25
CA ALA A 95 47.78 -22.65 2.01
C ALA A 95 47.28 -21.67 3.08
N LYS A 96 47.57 -21.93 4.37
CA LYS A 96 47.20 -21.03 5.45
C LYS A 96 47.83 -19.65 5.33
N LYS A 97 49.14 -19.58 4.95
CA LYS A 97 49.81 -18.31 4.70
C LYS A 97 49.24 -17.58 3.49
N ALA A 98 48.95 -18.32 2.42
CA ALA A 98 48.32 -17.74 1.23
C ALA A 98 46.93 -17.19 1.53
N LEU A 99 46.07 -17.92 2.25
CA LEU A 99 44.75 -17.43 2.68
C LEU A 99 44.84 -16.16 3.53
N ALA A 100 45.83 -16.07 4.44
CA ALA A 100 46.03 -14.85 5.24
C ALA A 100 46.41 -13.66 4.34
N SER A 101 47.33 -13.86 3.39
CA SER A 101 47.72 -12.82 2.42
C SER A 101 46.54 -12.36 1.54
N VAL A 102 45.76 -13.31 1.04
CA VAL A 102 44.54 -13.04 0.26
C VAL A 102 43.53 -12.26 1.10
N ASN A 103 43.29 -12.67 2.33
CA ASN A 103 42.36 -11.98 3.21
C ASN A 103 42.79 -10.52 3.50
N ASP A 104 44.10 -10.29 3.66
CA ASP A 104 44.63 -8.94 3.87
C ASP A 104 44.51 -8.05 2.63
N ALA A 105 44.56 -8.63 1.45
CA ALA A 105 44.37 -7.94 0.18
C ALA A 105 42.89 -7.55 -0.09
N ILE A 106 41.95 -8.25 0.54
CA ILE A 106 40.53 -7.94 0.41
C ILE A 106 40.14 -6.72 1.26
N PRO A 107 39.43 -5.72 0.76
CA PRO A 107 38.92 -4.59 1.55
C PRO A 107 38.13 -5.07 2.77
N ALA A 108 38.31 -4.42 3.92
CA ALA A 108 37.73 -4.85 5.20
C ALA A 108 36.20 -5.07 5.16
N ASP A 109 35.49 -4.23 4.42
CA ASP A 109 34.03 -4.32 4.29
C ASP A 109 33.57 -5.54 3.46
N TRP A 110 34.47 -6.16 2.72
CA TRP A 110 34.18 -7.29 1.82
C TRP A 110 34.82 -8.60 2.30
N ARG A 111 35.53 -8.54 3.43
CA ARG A 111 36.13 -9.74 4.01
C ARG A 111 35.07 -10.70 4.50
N ASP A 112 35.29 -11.95 4.17
CA ASP A 112 34.53 -13.04 4.75
C ASP A 112 34.98 -13.28 6.21
N ASP A 113 34.11 -13.87 7.02
CA ASP A 113 34.43 -14.18 8.42
C ASP A 113 35.28 -15.46 8.51
N ALA A 114 35.16 -16.34 7.48
CA ALA A 114 36.03 -17.50 7.34
C ALA A 114 36.38 -17.75 5.87
N LEU A 115 37.61 -18.23 5.63
CA LEU A 115 38.08 -18.65 4.32
C LEU A 115 38.59 -20.10 4.42
N PHE A 116 38.32 -20.89 3.38
CA PHE A 116 38.85 -22.25 3.24
C PHE A 116 39.53 -22.39 1.90
N ALA A 117 40.66 -23.11 1.91
CA ALA A 117 41.28 -23.70 0.75
C ALA A 117 40.91 -25.17 0.70
N VAL A 118 40.30 -25.60 -0.39
CA VAL A 118 39.77 -26.97 -0.58
C VAL A 118 40.50 -27.60 -1.75
N ASP A 119 40.95 -28.82 -1.60
CA ASP A 119 41.64 -29.54 -2.68
C ASP A 119 40.67 -30.13 -3.70
N ARG A 120 41.17 -30.78 -4.71
CA ARG A 120 40.40 -31.36 -5.82
C ARG A 120 39.41 -32.44 -5.39
N ASP A 121 39.68 -33.11 -4.27
CA ASP A 121 38.83 -34.16 -3.71
C ASP A 121 37.80 -33.62 -2.71
N GLY A 122 37.80 -32.32 -2.45
CA GLY A 122 36.87 -31.68 -1.52
C GLY A 122 37.32 -31.59 -0.08
N GLN A 123 38.58 -32.01 0.22
CA GLN A 123 39.15 -31.94 1.56
C GLN A 123 39.64 -30.51 1.85
N VAL A 124 39.46 -30.05 3.08
CA VAL A 124 40.00 -28.76 3.52
C VAL A 124 41.49 -28.87 3.78
N VAL A 125 42.26 -28.12 2.96
CA VAL A 125 43.71 -28.02 3.08
C VAL A 125 44.08 -27.04 4.19
N ALA A 126 43.42 -25.89 4.22
CA ALA A 126 43.62 -24.86 5.24
C ALA A 126 42.33 -24.06 5.49
N SER A 127 42.22 -23.51 6.69
CA SER A 127 41.16 -22.60 7.07
C SER A 127 41.72 -21.35 7.74
N LEU A 128 40.96 -20.23 7.59
CA LEU A 128 41.19 -18.98 8.30
C LEU A 128 39.86 -18.50 8.88
N GLY A 129 39.82 -18.12 10.15
CA GLY A 129 38.62 -17.56 10.78
C GLY A 129 37.56 -18.59 11.22
N TYR A 130 37.79 -19.88 11.03
CA TYR A 130 36.88 -20.95 11.47
C TYR A 130 37.59 -21.96 12.36
N ASP A 131 37.45 -21.78 13.66
CA ASP A 131 38.24 -22.52 14.65
C ASP A 131 37.80 -23.98 14.86
N ALA A 132 36.55 -24.33 14.45
CA ALA A 132 36.06 -25.70 14.60
C ALA A 132 36.80 -26.73 13.72
N VAL A 133 37.57 -26.27 12.73
CA VAL A 133 38.39 -27.10 11.83
C VAL A 133 39.81 -27.30 12.35
N ASN A 134 40.23 -26.51 13.34
CA ASN A 134 41.56 -26.60 13.93
C ASN A 134 41.71 -27.92 14.70
N GLY A 135 42.31 -28.93 14.05
CA GLY A 135 42.55 -30.23 14.61
C GLY A 135 41.84 -31.43 13.98
N ASN A 136 40.89 -31.21 13.09
CA ASN A 136 40.26 -32.28 12.30
C ASN A 136 40.93 -32.40 10.93
N ASP A 137 41.79 -33.41 10.78
CA ASP A 137 42.46 -33.71 9.51
C ASP A 137 41.53 -34.22 8.40
N GLU A 138 40.24 -34.37 8.68
CA GLU A 138 39.26 -35.02 7.83
C GLU A 138 38.04 -34.13 7.50
N PHE A 139 38.17 -32.79 7.64
CA PHE A 139 37.06 -31.91 7.31
C PHE A 139 36.89 -31.78 5.80
N GLU A 140 35.73 -32.22 5.28
CA GLU A 140 35.40 -32.28 3.87
C GLU A 140 34.27 -31.30 3.55
N LEU A 141 34.47 -30.50 2.52
CA LEU A 141 33.45 -29.59 1.98
C LEU A 141 32.96 -29.98 0.59
N GLY A 142 33.56 -31.03 -0.03
CA GLY A 142 33.22 -31.46 -1.38
C GLY A 142 31.79 -31.93 -1.56
N GLY A 143 31.10 -32.31 -0.49
CA GLY A 143 29.68 -32.69 -0.51
C GLY A 143 28.73 -31.52 -0.66
N TYR A 144 29.15 -30.29 -0.42
CA TYR A 144 28.33 -29.11 -0.60
C TYR A 144 28.22 -28.70 -2.09
N PRO A 145 27.03 -28.45 -2.63
CA PRO A 145 26.85 -28.13 -4.05
C PRO A 145 27.71 -26.97 -4.55
N ALA A 146 27.86 -25.89 -3.74
CA ALA A 146 28.67 -24.75 -4.14
C ALA A 146 30.16 -25.10 -4.29
N VAL A 147 30.70 -25.93 -3.41
CA VAL A 147 32.07 -26.36 -3.49
C VAL A 147 32.28 -27.36 -4.63
N ASN A 148 31.38 -28.32 -4.76
CA ASN A 148 31.41 -29.28 -5.87
C ASN A 148 31.38 -28.57 -7.22
N ASP A 149 30.52 -27.58 -7.39
CA ASP A 149 30.45 -26.80 -8.63
C ASP A 149 31.77 -26.02 -8.87
N ALA A 150 32.35 -25.42 -7.82
CA ALA A 150 33.65 -24.73 -7.91
C ALA A 150 34.78 -25.67 -8.32
N LEU A 151 34.80 -26.90 -7.80
CA LEU A 151 35.79 -27.94 -8.18
C LEU A 151 35.64 -28.38 -9.66
N HIS A 152 34.49 -28.07 -10.29
CA HIS A 152 34.25 -28.27 -11.72
C HIS A 152 34.34 -26.98 -12.57
N GLY A 153 34.88 -25.90 -11.97
CA GLY A 153 35.13 -24.65 -12.69
C GLY A 153 34.00 -23.62 -12.67
N TRP A 154 32.92 -23.86 -11.91
CA TRP A 154 31.79 -22.94 -11.83
C TRP A 154 31.91 -22.00 -10.64
N LEU A 155 31.44 -20.76 -10.81
CA LEU A 155 31.27 -19.79 -9.74
C LEU A 155 29.90 -19.99 -9.13
N ARG A 156 29.82 -20.20 -7.80
CA ARG A 156 28.52 -20.37 -7.14
C ARG A 156 28.48 -19.73 -5.77
N ASP A 157 27.31 -19.21 -5.44
CA ASP A 157 26.92 -18.78 -4.11
C ASP A 157 25.90 -19.74 -3.51
N ASP A 158 25.88 -19.83 -2.19
CA ASP A 158 25.03 -20.75 -1.44
C ASP A 158 24.78 -20.20 -0.03
N VAL A 159 23.89 -20.87 0.72
CA VAL A 159 23.68 -20.55 2.13
C VAL A 159 23.72 -21.83 2.95
N TRP A 160 24.62 -21.87 3.95
CA TRP A 160 24.83 -23.04 4.80
C TRP A 160 24.40 -22.79 6.23
N LEU A 161 24.04 -23.87 6.91
CA LEU A 161 23.84 -23.89 8.35
C LEU A 161 24.95 -24.77 8.97
N LEU A 162 25.93 -24.14 9.58
CA LEU A 162 26.98 -24.84 10.29
C LEU A 162 26.74 -24.72 11.80
N GLY A 163 26.34 -25.84 12.43
CA GLY A 163 25.88 -25.83 13.80
C GLY A 163 24.58 -24.98 13.94
N SER A 164 24.65 -23.96 14.79
CA SER A 164 23.51 -23.01 14.99
C SER A 164 23.63 -21.72 14.18
N LYS A 165 24.67 -21.57 13.37
CA LYS A 165 24.99 -20.34 12.65
C LYS A 165 24.69 -20.48 11.16
N MET A 166 24.10 -19.46 10.59
CA MET A 166 23.85 -19.36 9.15
C MET A 166 24.98 -18.57 8.49
N TYR A 167 25.43 -19.03 7.33
CA TYR A 167 26.50 -18.41 6.55
C TYR A 167 26.04 -18.23 5.10
N VAL A 168 26.25 -17.05 4.55
CA VAL A 168 26.27 -16.84 3.10
C VAL A 168 27.63 -17.27 2.59
N VAL A 169 27.62 -18.20 1.66
CA VAL A 169 28.82 -18.87 1.16
C VAL A 169 29.07 -18.52 -0.28
N VAL A 170 30.32 -18.34 -0.64
CA VAL A 170 30.74 -18.14 -2.02
C VAL A 170 31.93 -19.06 -2.29
N ALA A 171 31.89 -19.76 -3.42
CA ALA A 171 32.94 -20.69 -3.81
C ALA A 171 33.47 -20.34 -5.21
N ARG A 172 34.79 -20.33 -5.33
CA ARG A 172 35.47 -20.00 -6.59
C ARG A 172 36.58 -21.02 -6.90
N PRO A 173 36.68 -21.51 -8.16
CA PRO A 173 37.76 -22.41 -8.55
C PRO A 173 39.11 -21.71 -8.43
N VAL A 174 40.12 -22.48 -8.03
CA VAL A 174 41.53 -22.12 -8.09
C VAL A 174 42.14 -22.87 -9.26
N GLU A 175 42.35 -22.18 -10.37
CA GLU A 175 42.86 -22.74 -11.61
C GLU A 175 44.40 -22.58 -11.66
N PHE A 176 45.12 -23.68 -11.88
CA PHE A 176 46.58 -23.65 -12.11
C PHE A 176 46.89 -23.65 -13.60
N ASP A 177 46.09 -24.36 -14.38
CA ASP A 177 46.17 -24.45 -15.84
C ASP A 177 44.72 -24.46 -16.39
N ALA A 178 44.42 -23.51 -17.28
CA ALA A 178 43.08 -23.40 -17.85
C ALA A 178 42.66 -24.60 -18.72
N THR A 179 43.57 -25.47 -19.09
CA THR A 179 43.32 -26.70 -19.86
C THR A 179 42.99 -27.92 -18.96
N GLN A 180 43.15 -27.78 -17.67
CA GLN A 180 42.99 -28.86 -16.68
C GLN A 180 41.83 -28.52 -15.74
N ARG A 181 41.43 -29.56 -14.95
CA ARG A 181 40.51 -29.33 -13.83
C ARG A 181 41.16 -28.37 -12.83
N PRO A 182 40.36 -27.55 -12.13
CA PRO A 182 40.88 -26.70 -11.07
C PRO A 182 41.75 -27.48 -10.09
N ALA A 183 42.79 -26.83 -9.57
CA ALA A 183 43.61 -27.39 -8.52
C ALA A 183 42.87 -27.57 -7.19
N GLY A 184 41.78 -26.86 -7.03
CA GLY A 184 40.91 -26.87 -5.89
C GLY A 184 39.96 -25.67 -5.93
N ALA A 185 39.44 -25.30 -4.77
CA ALA A 185 38.55 -24.14 -4.65
C ALA A 185 38.94 -23.29 -3.41
N ILE A 186 38.67 -21.97 -3.52
CA ILE A 186 38.63 -21.07 -2.38
C ILE A 186 37.19 -20.81 -2.03
N VAL A 187 36.84 -20.94 -0.73
CA VAL A 187 35.50 -20.82 -0.21
C VAL A 187 35.48 -19.73 0.86
N GLY A 188 34.62 -18.75 0.70
CA GLY A 188 34.38 -17.67 1.65
C GLY A 188 33.05 -17.80 2.35
N LEU A 189 33.03 -17.61 3.67
CA LEU A 189 31.87 -17.71 4.52
C LEU A 189 31.63 -16.40 5.26
N LYS A 190 30.44 -15.81 5.10
CA LYS A 190 30.02 -14.65 5.88
C LYS A 190 28.89 -15.03 6.82
N GLU A 191 29.10 -14.86 8.12
CA GLU A 191 28.08 -15.14 9.12
C GLU A 191 26.90 -14.19 9.00
N VAL A 192 25.69 -14.73 8.93
CA VAL A 192 24.44 -13.98 9.00
C VAL A 192 24.16 -13.68 10.47
N ASN A 193 24.89 -12.71 11.00
CA ASN A 193 24.73 -12.22 12.37
C ASN A 193 23.90 -10.94 12.42
N GLN A 194 23.72 -10.40 13.62
CA GLN A 194 22.94 -9.17 13.85
C GLN A 194 23.46 -7.96 13.06
N ARG A 195 24.80 -7.83 12.93
CA ARG A 195 25.44 -6.75 12.17
C ARG A 195 25.10 -6.89 10.68
N PHE A 196 25.26 -8.07 10.13
CA PHE A 196 24.93 -8.37 8.73
C PHE A 196 23.46 -8.04 8.42
N ALA A 197 22.52 -8.51 9.26
CA ALA A 197 21.11 -8.25 9.09
C ALA A 197 20.77 -6.74 9.17
N THR A 198 21.40 -6.02 10.10
CA THR A 198 21.22 -4.57 10.26
C THR A 198 21.76 -3.78 9.06
N ASP A 199 22.94 -4.14 8.56
CA ASP A 199 23.57 -3.47 7.42
C ASP A 199 22.76 -3.74 6.13
N LEU A 200 22.27 -4.96 5.94
CA LEU A 200 21.39 -5.31 4.84
C LEU A 200 20.08 -4.53 4.92
N ALA A 201 19.42 -4.51 6.09
CA ALA A 201 18.19 -3.80 6.32
C ALA A 201 18.32 -2.29 6.03
N LYS A 202 19.40 -1.64 6.48
CA LYS A 202 19.69 -0.24 6.20
C LYS A 202 19.88 0.03 4.71
N ARG A 203 20.62 -0.84 4.00
CA ARG A 203 20.84 -0.69 2.55
C ARG A 203 19.55 -0.85 1.74
N THR A 204 18.69 -1.77 2.15
CA THR A 204 17.41 -2.06 1.48
C THR A 204 16.25 -1.23 1.99
N ARG A 205 16.42 -0.50 3.10
CA ARG A 205 15.37 0.25 3.80
C ARG A 205 14.17 -0.63 4.17
N THR A 206 14.43 -1.84 4.63
CA THR A 206 13.43 -2.82 5.03
C THR A 206 13.60 -3.23 6.48
N ALA A 207 12.61 -3.93 7.04
CA ALA A 207 12.80 -4.73 8.24
C ALA A 207 12.93 -6.18 7.80
N VAL A 208 14.06 -6.82 8.12
CA VAL A 208 14.41 -8.17 7.68
C VAL A 208 14.77 -9.05 8.87
N ALA A 209 14.30 -10.29 8.86
CA ALA A 209 14.70 -11.32 9.83
C ALA A 209 15.14 -12.58 9.07
N PHE A 210 16.30 -13.12 9.45
CA PHE A 210 16.77 -14.42 8.98
C PHE A 210 16.34 -15.50 9.97
N TYR A 211 15.97 -16.64 9.45
CA TYR A 211 15.49 -17.77 10.24
C TYR A 211 16.01 -19.09 9.67
N ALA A 212 16.21 -20.05 10.54
CA ALA A 212 16.52 -21.44 10.19
C ALA A 212 15.94 -22.38 11.26
N ALA A 213 15.50 -23.56 10.87
CA ALA A 213 14.93 -24.57 11.76
C ALA A 213 13.82 -23.99 12.67
N GLY A 214 12.98 -23.10 12.15
CA GLY A 214 11.88 -22.47 12.90
C GLY A 214 12.30 -21.37 13.89
N SER A 215 13.58 -21.04 13.99
CA SER A 215 14.11 -20.03 14.92
C SER A 215 14.69 -18.83 14.17
N ARG A 216 14.56 -17.64 14.79
CA ARG A 216 15.21 -16.43 14.27
C ARG A 216 16.71 -16.50 14.54
N VAL A 217 17.51 -16.35 13.48
CA VAL A 217 18.98 -16.31 13.54
C VAL A 217 19.47 -14.89 13.76
N ALA A 218 18.97 -13.95 12.96
CA ALA A 218 19.35 -12.54 13.04
C ALA A 218 18.20 -11.66 12.51
N ALA A 219 18.16 -10.39 12.92
CA ALA A 219 17.19 -9.44 12.43
C ALA A 219 17.79 -8.06 12.30
N GLY A 220 17.30 -7.26 11.35
CA GLY A 220 17.74 -5.88 11.16
C GLY A 220 16.57 -5.00 10.76
N VAL A 221 16.66 -3.72 11.11
CA VAL A 221 15.67 -2.72 10.77
C VAL A 221 16.35 -1.55 10.07
N GLY A 222 15.87 -1.24 8.87
CA GLY A 222 16.31 -0.10 8.06
C GLY A 222 15.21 0.94 7.85
N VAL A 223 14.03 0.70 8.44
CA VAL A 223 12.87 1.61 8.39
C VAL A 223 12.80 2.40 9.68
N GLU A 224 12.72 3.71 9.57
CA GLU A 224 12.61 4.60 10.72
C GLU A 224 11.27 4.36 11.47
N GLY A 225 11.33 4.30 12.80
CA GLY A 225 10.16 4.07 13.63
C GLY A 225 9.63 2.63 13.68
N PHE A 226 10.29 1.67 13.01
CA PHE A 226 9.92 0.26 13.11
C PHE A 226 10.63 -0.38 14.32
N ASP A 227 9.87 -1.03 15.18
CA ASP A 227 10.39 -1.75 16.34
C ASP A 227 10.88 -3.15 15.95
N VAL A 228 12.11 -3.47 16.29
CA VAL A 228 12.74 -4.78 16.00
C VAL A 228 12.05 -5.93 16.74
N GLU A 229 11.44 -5.67 17.90
CA GLU A 229 10.71 -6.68 18.67
C GLU A 229 9.50 -7.23 17.92
N LYS A 230 8.91 -6.43 17.02
CA LYS A 230 7.84 -6.89 16.14
C LYS A 230 8.24 -8.06 15.24
N LEU A 231 9.53 -8.21 14.97
CA LEU A 231 10.06 -9.33 14.18
C LEU A 231 10.07 -10.66 14.96
N ASP A 232 9.81 -10.66 16.27
CA ASP A 232 9.67 -11.89 17.05
C ASP A 232 8.41 -12.67 16.66
N ALA A 233 7.36 -11.96 16.21
CA ALA A 233 6.15 -12.57 15.69
C ALA A 233 6.39 -13.45 14.45
N VAL A 234 7.46 -13.18 13.69
CA VAL A 234 7.86 -13.94 12.48
C VAL A 234 8.11 -15.42 12.81
N GLY A 235 8.84 -15.71 13.89
CA GLY A 235 9.13 -17.08 14.28
C GLY A 235 7.88 -17.89 14.65
N ALA A 236 6.94 -17.26 15.35
CA ALA A 236 5.69 -17.90 15.76
C ALA A 236 4.73 -18.14 14.58
N ASP A 237 4.76 -17.28 13.55
CA ASP A 237 3.95 -17.44 12.35
C ASP A 237 4.58 -18.46 11.39
N LEU A 238 5.90 -18.52 11.30
CA LEU A 238 6.64 -19.45 10.46
C LEU A 238 6.23 -20.91 10.73
N ALA A 239 6.04 -21.27 12.01
CA ALA A 239 5.59 -22.60 12.42
C ALA A 239 4.16 -22.95 11.94
N LYS A 240 3.38 -21.96 11.50
CA LYS A 240 1.98 -22.10 11.05
C LYS A 240 1.84 -22.01 9.55
N ILE A 241 2.93 -21.86 8.80
CA ILE A 241 2.87 -21.78 7.34
C ILE A 241 2.65 -23.19 6.78
N ASP A 242 1.43 -23.43 6.35
CA ASP A 242 1.03 -24.60 5.54
C ASP A 242 0.73 -24.11 4.10
N ASP A 243 1.72 -23.48 3.48
CA ASP A 243 1.58 -22.90 2.15
C ASP A 243 2.43 -23.72 1.16
N LYS A 244 1.76 -24.41 0.24
CA LYS A 244 2.43 -25.17 -0.82
C LYS A 244 3.35 -24.27 -1.65
N THR A 245 2.93 -23.04 -1.91
CA THR A 245 3.70 -22.05 -2.67
C THR A 245 5.03 -21.73 -1.97
N TYR A 246 5.00 -21.62 -0.65
CA TYR A 246 6.21 -21.45 0.16
C TYR A 246 7.06 -22.71 0.20
N GLY A 247 6.43 -23.88 0.32
CA GLY A 247 7.10 -25.17 0.32
C GLY A 247 7.84 -25.49 -0.98
N GLU A 248 7.18 -25.31 -2.10
CA GLU A 248 7.67 -25.66 -3.44
C GLU A 248 8.33 -24.47 -4.16
N GLY A 249 7.71 -23.28 -4.08
CA GLY A 249 8.16 -22.07 -4.78
C GLY A 249 9.15 -21.21 -3.99
N GLY A 250 9.37 -21.51 -2.72
CA GLY A 250 10.32 -20.80 -1.88
C GLY A 250 9.88 -19.41 -1.44
N ARG A 251 8.66 -18.99 -1.78
CA ARG A 251 8.08 -17.69 -1.35
C ARG A 251 6.68 -17.87 -0.84
N SER A 252 6.36 -17.23 0.28
CA SER A 252 4.99 -17.21 0.79
C SER A 252 4.16 -16.11 0.12
N GLU A 253 2.85 -16.24 0.22
CA GLU A 253 1.99 -15.07 0.09
C GLU A 253 2.26 -14.08 1.24
N VAL A 254 1.73 -12.85 1.09
CA VAL A 254 1.81 -11.85 2.15
C VAL A 254 0.87 -12.26 3.29
N ARG A 255 1.43 -12.43 4.46
CA ARG A 255 0.76 -12.83 5.69
C ARG A 255 0.63 -11.65 6.63
N MET A 256 -0.53 -11.52 7.25
CA MET A 256 -0.73 -10.53 8.32
C MET A 256 -0.42 -11.21 9.65
N LEU A 257 0.63 -10.73 10.33
CA LEU A 257 1.04 -11.24 11.65
C LEU A 257 0.16 -10.64 12.75
N THR A 258 -0.20 -9.35 12.57
CA THR A 258 -1.15 -8.60 13.41
C THR A 258 -1.99 -7.71 12.48
N ASP A 259 -2.94 -6.96 13.02
CA ASP A 259 -3.78 -6.03 12.24
C ASP A 259 -2.96 -4.93 11.53
N ASP A 260 -1.79 -4.61 12.07
CA ASP A 260 -0.91 -3.55 11.60
C ASP A 260 0.45 -4.04 11.04
N LEU A 261 0.76 -5.34 11.16
CA LEU A 261 2.03 -5.91 10.75
C LEU A 261 1.84 -6.99 9.69
N GLY A 262 2.40 -6.77 8.52
CA GLY A 262 2.50 -7.78 7.46
C GLY A 262 3.91 -8.31 7.31
N ALA A 263 4.04 -9.57 6.88
CA ALA A 263 5.30 -10.19 6.54
C ALA A 263 5.19 -11.03 5.25
N MET A 264 6.32 -11.21 4.59
CA MET A 264 6.49 -12.12 3.47
C MET A 264 7.78 -12.90 3.67
N TYR A 265 7.72 -14.21 3.46
CA TYR A 265 8.81 -15.14 3.67
C TYR A 265 9.42 -15.58 2.35
N ALA A 266 10.73 -15.72 2.32
CA ALA A 266 11.45 -16.27 1.18
C ALA A 266 12.51 -17.25 1.67
N ARG A 267 12.56 -18.44 1.08
CA ARG A 267 13.60 -19.42 1.36
C ARG A 267 14.91 -19.01 0.70
N LEU A 268 16.00 -19.31 1.39
CA LEU A 268 17.34 -19.16 0.82
C LEU A 268 17.77 -20.47 0.13
N PRO A 269 18.55 -20.37 -0.95
CA PRO A 269 19.06 -21.56 -1.65
C PRO A 269 20.05 -22.34 -0.78
N GLY A 270 20.37 -23.55 -1.21
CA GLY A 270 21.39 -24.39 -0.62
C GLY A 270 20.89 -25.27 0.51
N ASP A 271 21.81 -25.62 1.41
CA ASP A 271 21.55 -26.52 2.53
C ASP A 271 20.46 -26.00 3.47
N VAL A 272 20.42 -24.69 3.67
CA VAL A 272 19.40 -24.00 4.47
C VAL A 272 17.98 -24.21 3.93
N TRP A 273 17.83 -24.44 2.61
CA TRP A 273 16.51 -24.71 2.02
C TRP A 273 15.85 -25.96 2.62
N THR A 274 16.63 -27.05 2.76
CA THR A 274 16.13 -28.32 3.28
C THR A 274 15.72 -28.22 4.75
N MET A 275 16.35 -27.31 5.48
CA MET A 275 16.06 -27.03 6.89
C MET A 275 14.98 -25.95 7.08
N GLY A 276 14.30 -25.56 6.01
CA GLY A 276 13.24 -24.56 6.05
C GLY A 276 13.75 -23.16 6.41
N GLY A 277 15.03 -22.87 6.14
CA GLY A 277 15.60 -21.58 6.45
C GLY A 277 15.44 -20.57 5.31
N GLY A 278 15.50 -19.29 5.69
CA GLY A 278 15.26 -18.21 4.75
C GLY A 278 15.32 -16.84 5.42
N PHE A 279 14.68 -15.87 4.77
CA PHE A 279 14.46 -14.56 5.35
C PHE A 279 12.99 -14.15 5.27
N ALA A 280 12.58 -13.31 6.19
CA ALA A 280 11.30 -12.64 6.17
C ALA A 280 11.51 -11.14 6.07
N VAL A 281 10.74 -10.48 5.24
CA VAL A 281 10.59 -9.02 5.27
C VAL A 281 9.30 -8.67 5.99
N ALA A 282 9.33 -7.62 6.80
CA ALA A 282 8.17 -7.15 7.53
C ALA A 282 7.96 -5.66 7.31
N ARG A 283 6.69 -5.25 7.27
CA ARG A 283 6.29 -3.86 7.15
C ARG A 283 5.11 -3.58 8.07
N ALA A 284 5.21 -2.50 8.84
CA ALA A 284 4.10 -2.04 9.64
C ALA A 284 3.17 -1.15 8.80
N LYS A 285 1.87 -1.32 9.01
CA LYS A 285 0.84 -0.43 8.53
C LYS A 285 0.54 0.56 9.66
N THR A 286 0.43 1.84 9.33
CA THR A 286 -0.05 2.81 10.31
C THR A 286 -1.53 2.50 10.64
N PRO A 287 -1.85 2.08 11.86
CA PRO A 287 -3.23 1.72 12.19
C PRO A 287 -4.09 2.98 12.16
N LEU A 288 -5.22 2.90 11.45
CA LEU A 288 -6.28 3.89 11.55
C LEU A 288 -7.22 3.46 12.68
N ALA A 289 -7.06 4.06 13.83
CA ALA A 289 -7.96 3.86 14.98
C ALA A 289 -9.32 4.55 14.73
N GLY A 290 -10.06 4.07 13.70
CA GLY A 290 -11.39 4.60 13.36
C GLY A 290 -11.38 6.01 12.72
N PRO A 291 -12.55 6.65 12.57
CA PRO A 291 -12.67 7.97 11.93
C PRO A 291 -11.90 9.09 12.65
N MET A 292 -11.72 8.99 13.97
CA MET A 292 -10.94 9.96 14.75
C MET A 292 -9.44 9.75 14.58
N GLY A 293 -8.97 8.52 14.34
CA GLY A 293 -7.58 8.22 14.03
C GLY A 293 -7.13 8.84 12.70
N PHE A 294 -8.05 9.00 11.76
CA PHE A 294 -7.78 9.73 10.52
C PHE A 294 -7.40 11.19 10.80
N LEU A 295 -8.06 11.82 11.76
CA LEU A 295 -7.79 13.21 12.15
C LEU A 295 -6.49 13.35 12.95
N SER A 296 -6.17 12.38 13.81
CA SER A 296 -4.94 12.39 14.63
C SER A 296 -3.69 12.10 13.82
N ASN A 297 -3.80 11.35 12.72
CA ASN A 297 -2.68 11.01 11.84
C ASN A 297 -2.46 12.04 10.72
N ALA A 298 -3.35 13.05 10.60
CA ALA A 298 -3.18 14.13 9.64
C ALA A 298 -1.97 14.97 10.01
N ASP A 299 -1.03 15.10 9.09
CA ASP A 299 0.15 15.93 9.23
C ASP A 299 -0.17 17.42 9.00
N ASP A 300 0.82 18.28 9.18
CA ASP A 300 0.64 19.73 9.02
C ASP A 300 0.37 20.13 7.56
N LYS A 301 0.80 19.32 6.59
CA LYS A 301 0.52 19.54 5.16
C LYS A 301 -0.92 19.18 4.84
N ASP A 302 -1.44 18.09 5.40
CA ASP A 302 -2.84 17.69 5.25
C ASP A 302 -3.76 18.78 5.83
N LYS A 303 -3.44 19.29 7.01
CA LYS A 303 -4.19 20.37 7.66
C LYS A 303 -4.12 21.68 6.87
N ALA A 304 -2.97 22.01 6.29
CA ALA A 304 -2.78 23.20 5.48
C ALA A 304 -3.57 23.12 4.14
N ASN A 305 -3.76 21.92 3.59
CA ASN A 305 -4.52 21.71 2.37
C ASN A 305 -6.04 21.77 2.56
N VAL A 306 -6.54 21.79 3.81
CA VAL A 306 -7.97 21.93 4.08
C VAL A 306 -8.41 23.35 3.78
N PRO A 307 -9.40 23.58 2.91
CA PRO A 307 -9.88 24.91 2.57
C PRO A 307 -10.78 25.47 3.70
N TRP A 308 -10.18 25.82 4.85
CA TRP A 308 -10.86 26.27 6.06
C TRP A 308 -11.79 27.44 5.83
N ILE A 309 -11.37 28.40 4.96
CA ILE A 309 -12.16 29.58 4.61
C ILE A 309 -13.46 29.14 3.91
N LEU A 310 -13.37 28.19 2.97
CA LEU A 310 -14.55 27.68 2.27
C LEU A 310 -15.50 26.94 3.23
N LEU A 311 -14.96 26.10 4.12
CA LEU A 311 -15.75 25.39 5.11
C LEU A 311 -16.45 26.35 6.07
N ALA A 312 -15.72 27.33 6.61
CA ALA A 312 -16.29 28.36 7.46
C ALA A 312 -17.38 29.16 6.74
N ALA A 313 -17.17 29.55 5.48
CA ALA A 313 -18.16 30.25 4.68
C ALA A 313 -19.45 29.43 4.47
N ILE A 314 -19.34 28.13 4.20
CA ILE A 314 -20.50 27.22 4.04
C ILE A 314 -21.27 27.12 5.36
N VAL A 315 -20.58 26.96 6.49
CA VAL A 315 -21.23 26.87 7.81
C VAL A 315 -21.96 28.16 8.15
N VAL A 316 -21.28 29.32 7.98
CA VAL A 316 -21.87 30.64 8.26
C VAL A 316 -23.07 30.90 7.33
N LEU A 317 -22.95 30.63 6.04
CA LEU A 317 -24.04 30.81 5.07
C LEU A 317 -25.24 29.92 5.41
N SER A 318 -25.01 28.67 5.76
CA SER A 318 -26.04 27.73 6.19
C SER A 318 -26.78 28.21 7.43
N ALA A 319 -26.02 28.70 8.43
CA ALA A 319 -26.58 29.27 9.66
C ALA A 319 -27.41 30.53 9.36
N LEU A 320 -26.91 31.44 8.51
CA LEU A 320 -27.64 32.65 8.11
C LEU A 320 -28.93 32.33 7.40
N ILE A 321 -28.94 31.36 6.50
CA ILE A 321 -30.18 30.90 5.81
C ILE A 321 -31.16 30.33 6.85
N GLY A 322 -30.73 29.49 7.79
CA GLY A 322 -31.58 28.94 8.84
C GLY A 322 -32.22 30.03 9.73
N VAL A 323 -31.40 31.00 10.14
CA VAL A 323 -31.88 32.15 10.93
C VAL A 323 -32.88 33.00 10.13
N ALA A 324 -32.56 33.31 8.88
CA ALA A 324 -33.46 34.08 8.01
C ALA A 324 -34.79 33.37 7.85
N MET A 325 -34.80 32.06 7.58
CA MET A 325 -36.02 31.26 7.47
C MET A 325 -36.83 31.28 8.77
N THR A 326 -36.15 31.17 9.92
CA THR A 326 -36.82 31.23 11.22
C THR A 326 -37.44 32.61 11.48
N ILE A 327 -36.76 33.71 11.12
CA ILE A 327 -37.27 35.05 11.23
C ILE A 327 -38.51 35.25 10.35
N PHE A 328 -38.45 34.83 9.08
CA PHE A 328 -39.56 34.96 8.16
C PHE A 328 -40.79 34.12 8.57
N GLU A 329 -40.59 32.94 9.09
CA GLU A 329 -41.67 32.00 9.41
C GLU A 329 -42.29 32.22 10.79
N HIS A 330 -41.49 32.67 11.77
CA HIS A 330 -41.93 32.79 13.15
C HIS A 330 -41.88 34.22 13.69
N THR A 331 -40.75 34.91 13.55
CA THR A 331 -40.54 36.18 14.22
C THR A 331 -41.36 37.31 13.62
N LEU A 332 -41.43 37.42 12.29
CA LEU A 332 -42.20 38.47 11.62
C LEU A 332 -43.70 38.28 11.82
N PRO A 333 -44.30 37.09 11.62
CA PRO A 333 -45.73 36.89 11.87
C PRO A 333 -46.11 37.08 13.36
N LEU A 334 -45.25 36.66 14.28
CA LEU A 334 -45.48 36.85 15.71
C LEU A 334 -45.43 38.33 16.10
N ARG A 335 -44.48 39.08 15.57
CA ARG A 335 -44.39 40.56 15.79
C ARG A 335 -45.62 41.28 15.24
N GLU A 336 -46.07 40.89 14.09
CA GLU A 336 -47.30 41.44 13.49
C GLU A 336 -48.53 41.10 14.36
N LEU A 337 -48.62 39.86 14.87
CA LEU A 337 -49.69 39.43 15.79
C LEU A 337 -49.70 40.29 17.05
N VAL A 338 -48.52 40.52 17.67
CA VAL A 338 -48.37 41.32 18.89
C VAL A 338 -48.80 42.78 18.62
N MET A 339 -48.34 43.38 17.50
CA MET A 339 -48.73 44.75 17.12
C MET A 339 -50.22 44.88 16.89
N GLN A 340 -50.88 43.93 16.22
CA GLN A 340 -52.31 43.96 16.00
C GLN A 340 -53.08 43.71 17.28
N ALA A 341 -52.64 42.79 18.17
CA ALA A 341 -53.22 42.58 19.46
C ALA A 341 -53.18 43.85 20.37
N GLU A 342 -52.06 44.60 20.30
CA GLU A 342 -51.92 45.88 21.00
C GLU A 342 -52.87 46.93 20.47
N ARG A 343 -53.05 47.07 19.15
CA ARG A 343 -54.04 47.97 18.54
C ARG A 343 -55.46 47.55 18.86
N LEU A 344 -55.74 46.27 18.99
CA LEU A 344 -57.05 45.73 19.42
C LEU A 344 -57.33 46.11 20.86
N LYS A 345 -56.30 45.99 21.76
CA LYS A 345 -56.40 46.41 23.17
C LYS A 345 -56.77 47.88 23.35
N VAL A 346 -56.23 48.76 22.50
CA VAL A 346 -56.46 50.21 22.56
C VAL A 346 -57.80 50.60 21.86
N GLY A 347 -58.49 49.65 21.22
CA GLY A 347 -59.74 49.91 20.52
C GLY A 347 -59.61 50.56 19.14
N VAL A 348 -58.42 50.58 18.59
CA VAL A 348 -58.15 51.14 17.23
C VAL A 348 -58.60 50.16 16.13
N MET A 349 -58.77 48.87 16.49
CA MET A 349 -59.18 47.82 15.59
C MET A 349 -60.24 46.95 16.25
N ASP A 350 -61.23 46.51 15.49
CA ASP A 350 -62.29 45.63 15.98
C ASP A 350 -61.97 44.12 15.84
N GLY A 351 -60.87 43.79 15.16
CA GLY A 351 -60.40 42.41 14.96
C GLY A 351 -59.03 42.35 14.29
N LEU A 352 -58.40 41.16 14.29
CA LEU A 352 -57.12 40.91 13.68
C LEU A 352 -57.25 40.83 12.15
N GLN A 353 -56.32 41.44 11.40
CA GLN A 353 -56.29 41.41 9.94
C GLN A 353 -55.75 40.07 9.42
N VAL A 354 -56.62 39.08 9.26
CA VAL A 354 -56.30 37.71 8.87
C VAL A 354 -55.47 37.63 7.57
N ALA A 355 -55.68 38.55 6.61
CA ALA A 355 -54.97 38.58 5.34
C ALA A 355 -53.44 38.83 5.47
N ARG A 356 -53.02 39.45 6.55
CA ARG A 356 -51.59 39.74 6.83
C ARG A 356 -50.82 38.54 7.39
N PHE A 357 -51.52 37.51 7.84
CA PHE A 357 -50.90 36.32 8.40
C PHE A 357 -50.83 35.17 7.39
N ARG A 358 -49.81 34.33 7.55
CA ARG A 358 -49.59 33.15 6.73
C ARG A 358 -49.56 31.89 7.59
N GLY A 359 -49.87 30.72 7.00
CA GLY A 359 -49.80 29.42 7.66
C GLY A 359 -50.57 29.31 8.97
N ALA A 360 -49.99 28.80 10.02
CA ALA A 360 -50.66 28.58 11.32
C ALA A 360 -51.10 29.88 12.00
N TYR A 361 -50.37 30.99 11.79
CA TYR A 361 -50.74 32.31 12.34
C TYR A 361 -52.04 32.86 11.72
N ARG A 362 -52.30 32.54 10.45
CA ARG A 362 -53.55 32.89 9.80
C ARG A 362 -54.75 32.19 10.45
N LEU A 363 -54.56 30.88 10.71
CA LEU A 363 -55.59 30.09 11.39
C LEU A 363 -55.81 30.58 12.82
N ALA A 364 -54.71 30.89 13.54
CA ALA A 364 -54.80 31.47 14.89
C ALA A 364 -55.56 32.81 14.92
N ALA A 365 -55.23 33.72 13.98
CA ALA A 365 -55.92 34.99 13.89
C ALA A 365 -57.39 34.83 13.54
N GLN A 366 -57.80 33.88 12.67
CA GLN A 366 -59.20 33.56 12.36
C GLN A 366 -59.91 33.07 13.59
N ASN A 367 -59.31 32.09 14.34
CA ASN A 367 -59.93 31.52 15.54
C ASN A 367 -60.09 32.57 16.67
N LEU A 368 -59.10 33.48 16.81
CA LEU A 368 -59.18 34.56 17.76
C LEU A 368 -60.32 35.55 17.40
N ASN A 369 -60.46 35.92 16.16
CA ASN A 369 -61.58 36.79 15.70
C ASN A 369 -62.92 36.12 15.99
N LEU A 370 -63.09 34.85 15.61
CA LEU A 370 -64.32 34.08 15.93
C LEU A 370 -64.59 33.98 17.42
N GLY A 371 -63.54 33.80 18.24
CA GLY A 371 -63.64 33.80 19.67
C GLY A 371 -64.10 35.14 20.27
N MET A 372 -63.59 36.25 19.73
CA MET A 372 -64.01 37.60 20.08
C MET A 372 -65.47 37.87 19.72
N GLU A 373 -65.88 37.55 18.48
CA GLU A 373 -67.26 37.68 18.01
C GLU A 373 -68.23 36.92 18.92
N ARG A 374 -67.93 35.68 19.27
CA ARG A 374 -68.75 34.89 20.22
C ARG A 374 -68.80 35.50 21.61
N SER A 375 -67.70 36.12 22.04
CA SER A 375 -67.64 36.77 23.35
C SER A 375 -68.49 38.02 23.38
N ILE A 376 -68.49 38.80 22.33
CA ILE A 376 -69.30 40.00 22.17
C ILE A 376 -70.79 39.61 22.09
N GLU A 377 -71.13 38.57 21.33
CA GLU A 377 -72.51 38.04 21.28
C GLU A 377 -73.04 37.60 22.62
N LYS A 378 -72.23 36.88 23.38
CA LYS A 378 -72.59 36.45 24.76
C LYS A 378 -72.75 37.62 25.73
N ALA A 379 -72.03 38.70 25.53
CA ALA A 379 -72.11 39.92 26.33
C ALA A 379 -73.31 40.86 25.92
N GLY A 380 -74.15 40.43 24.95
CA GLY A 380 -75.30 41.20 24.51
C GLY A 380 -74.95 42.34 23.57
N GLY A 381 -73.72 42.38 23.05
CA GLY A 381 -73.24 43.32 22.06
C GLY A 381 -73.68 42.89 20.62
N VAL A 382 -73.98 43.82 19.77
CA VAL A 382 -74.18 43.56 18.34
C VAL A 382 -72.83 43.50 17.65
N THR A 383 -72.49 42.35 17.11
CA THR A 383 -71.27 42.22 16.27
C THR A 383 -71.51 43.05 15.03
N ARG A 384 -70.59 43.97 14.72
CA ARG A 384 -70.61 44.67 13.39
C ARG A 384 -70.30 43.58 12.35
N LYS A 385 -71.32 43.19 11.62
CA LYS A 385 -71.14 42.40 10.39
C LYS A 385 -70.21 43.20 9.46
N PRO A 386 -69.23 42.58 8.86
CA PRO A 386 -68.46 43.24 7.79
C PRO A 386 -69.45 43.80 6.81
N ALA A 387 -69.34 45.12 6.51
CA ALA A 387 -70.23 45.79 5.61
C ALA A 387 -70.39 44.92 4.36
N ASP A 388 -71.60 44.51 4.13
CA ASP A 388 -71.97 43.74 2.94
C ASP A 388 -71.64 44.60 1.72
N LEU A 389 -70.53 44.28 1.03
CA LEU A 389 -70.06 45.04 -0.12
C LEU A 389 -71.19 45.14 -1.18
N GLU A 390 -72.08 44.17 -1.26
CA GLU A 390 -73.19 44.06 -2.12
C GLU A 390 -74.28 45.11 -1.78
N SER A 391 -74.46 45.41 -0.47
CA SER A 391 -75.37 46.44 -0.01
C SER A 391 -74.86 47.87 -0.21
N ILE A 392 -73.56 48.09 -0.37
CA ILE A 392 -72.94 49.41 -0.59
C ILE A 392 -72.72 49.70 -2.07
N ILE A 393 -72.40 48.71 -2.87
CA ILE A 393 -72.00 48.83 -4.27
C ILE A 393 -73.26 48.54 -5.21
N GLY A 394 -74.33 47.99 -4.64
CA GLY A 394 -75.47 47.48 -5.43
C GLY A 394 -75.20 46.06 -5.97
N PRO A 395 -76.28 45.43 -6.52
CA PRO A 395 -76.09 44.06 -7.03
C PRO A 395 -75.00 44.03 -8.10
N VAL A 396 -74.11 43.11 -7.97
CA VAL A 396 -73.07 42.90 -8.98
C VAL A 396 -73.75 42.70 -10.33
N PRO A 397 -73.40 43.51 -11.35
CA PRO A 397 -74.00 43.32 -12.67
C PRO A 397 -73.72 41.88 -13.10
N ALA A 398 -74.76 41.17 -13.54
CA ALA A 398 -74.71 39.83 -14.04
C ALA A 398 -73.54 39.74 -15.02
N GLN A 399 -72.57 38.95 -14.71
CA GLN A 399 -71.47 38.68 -15.64
C GLN A 399 -72.10 38.28 -16.98
N PRO A 400 -71.77 38.96 -18.10
CA PRO A 400 -72.23 38.50 -19.39
C PRO A 400 -71.77 37.07 -19.55
N ALA A 401 -72.77 36.18 -19.81
CA ALA A 401 -72.44 34.80 -20.13
C ALA A 401 -71.49 34.83 -21.32
N MET A 402 -70.24 34.49 -21.07
CA MET A 402 -69.26 34.32 -22.12
C MET A 402 -69.52 33.01 -22.86
N SER A 403 -70.62 33.03 -23.61
CA SER A 403 -71.01 32.00 -24.59
C SER A 403 -70.30 32.16 -25.94
N ALA A 404 -69.17 32.89 -25.96
CA ALA A 404 -68.51 33.21 -27.22
C ALA A 404 -67.41 32.13 -27.63
N PHE A 405 -67.38 31.02 -26.93
CA PHE A 405 -66.58 29.91 -27.39
C PHE A 405 -67.37 28.60 -27.44
N SER A 406 -68.48 28.61 -28.18
CA SER A 406 -69.06 27.38 -28.70
C SER A 406 -68.22 26.95 -29.89
N PHE A 407 -67.35 26.01 -29.70
CA PHE A 407 -66.78 25.29 -30.83
C PHE A 407 -67.90 24.50 -31.50
N PRO A 408 -68.07 24.52 -32.84
CA PRO A 408 -68.99 23.65 -33.52
C PRO A 408 -68.66 22.22 -33.28
N MET A 409 -69.51 21.45 -32.60
CA MET A 409 -69.47 20.01 -32.59
C MET A 409 -69.66 19.50 -34.00
N ALA A 410 -68.64 18.95 -34.59
CA ALA A 410 -68.76 18.09 -35.76
C ALA A 410 -69.34 16.76 -35.32
N ASP A 411 -70.52 16.42 -35.84
CA ASP A 411 -71.16 15.14 -35.72
C ASP A 411 -70.30 14.03 -36.29
N GLY A 412 -70.26 12.94 -35.56
CA GLY A 412 -70.01 11.63 -36.12
C GLY A 412 -68.54 11.14 -36.16
N GLY A 413 -68.21 10.32 -35.25
CA GLY A 413 -67.02 9.47 -35.43
C GLY A 413 -66.48 8.85 -34.11
N SER A 414 -66.81 7.61 -33.88
CA SER A 414 -66.23 6.64 -33.02
C SER A 414 -64.99 7.05 -32.26
N SER A 415 -65.02 6.94 -30.94
CA SER A 415 -63.93 7.10 -29.98
C SER A 415 -62.74 6.22 -30.36
N PRO A 416 -61.55 6.78 -30.53
CA PRO A 416 -60.33 5.98 -30.32
C PRO A 416 -59.95 6.06 -28.84
N MET A 417 -59.74 4.89 -28.25
CA MET A 417 -59.10 4.66 -26.96
C MET A 417 -57.88 5.58 -26.82
N MET A 418 -57.87 6.38 -25.80
CA MET A 418 -56.72 7.19 -25.39
C MET A 418 -55.62 6.24 -24.90
N GLN A 419 -54.60 6.00 -25.71
CA GLN A 419 -53.35 5.43 -25.25
C GLN A 419 -52.67 6.40 -24.28
N PRO A 420 -52.10 5.91 -23.18
CA PRO A 420 -51.28 6.76 -22.30
C PRO A 420 -50.09 7.29 -23.08
N PRO A 421 -49.60 8.51 -22.76
CA PRO A 421 -48.47 9.10 -23.45
C PRO A 421 -47.25 8.22 -23.30
N MET A 422 -46.66 7.82 -24.43
CA MET A 422 -45.38 7.15 -24.51
C MET A 422 -44.32 8.01 -23.80
N ALA A 423 -43.59 7.40 -22.89
CA ALA A 423 -42.37 7.94 -22.30
C ALA A 423 -41.36 8.32 -23.41
N PRO A 424 -40.60 9.39 -23.26
CA PRO A 424 -39.59 9.75 -24.23
C PRO A 424 -38.55 8.63 -24.34
N PRO A 425 -37.98 8.40 -25.54
CA PRO A 425 -36.98 7.35 -25.72
C PRO A 425 -35.79 7.57 -24.83
N SER A 426 -35.48 6.54 -24.04
CA SER A 426 -34.28 6.47 -23.23
C SER A 426 -33.07 6.68 -24.13
N ALA A 427 -32.16 7.57 -23.71
CA ALA A 427 -30.85 7.73 -24.32
C ALA A 427 -30.15 6.38 -24.41
N PRO A 428 -29.40 6.09 -25.50
CA PRO A 428 -28.64 4.83 -25.60
C PRO A 428 -27.62 4.76 -24.46
N GLY A 429 -27.76 3.72 -23.63
CA GLY A 429 -26.80 3.39 -22.61
C GLY A 429 -25.43 3.12 -23.23
N PRO A 430 -24.33 3.35 -22.49
CA PRO A 430 -22.99 3.04 -22.97
C PRO A 430 -22.92 1.55 -23.33
N ALA A 431 -22.38 1.27 -24.52
CA ALA A 431 -22.17 -0.08 -25.02
C ALA A 431 -21.38 -0.91 -23.99
N PRO A 432 -21.74 -2.20 -23.79
CA PRO A 432 -20.97 -3.07 -22.93
C PRO A 432 -19.53 -3.17 -23.45
N PHE A 433 -18.58 -2.90 -22.56
CA PHE A 433 -17.14 -3.09 -22.80
C PHE A 433 -16.89 -4.56 -23.11
N VAL A 434 -16.63 -4.87 -24.36
CA VAL A 434 -16.14 -6.18 -24.78
C VAL A 434 -14.65 -6.21 -24.51
N PRO A 435 -14.15 -7.05 -23.57
CA PRO A 435 -12.70 -7.20 -23.39
C PRO A 435 -12.10 -7.77 -24.68
N PRO A 436 -10.89 -7.34 -25.07
CA PRO A 436 -10.21 -7.92 -26.23
C PRO A 436 -10.01 -9.44 -26.01
N PRO A 437 -10.11 -10.26 -27.08
CA PRO A 437 -9.94 -11.69 -26.96
C PRO A 437 -8.53 -11.99 -26.40
N ALA A 438 -8.50 -12.86 -25.38
CA ALA A 438 -7.27 -13.40 -24.84
C ALA A 438 -6.46 -14.02 -25.99
N SER A 439 -5.24 -13.52 -26.17
CA SER A 439 -4.28 -14.09 -27.10
C SER A 439 -4.01 -15.53 -26.71
N SER A 440 -4.32 -16.45 -27.64
CA SER A 440 -4.04 -17.87 -27.53
C SER A 440 -2.55 -18.07 -27.22
N PRO A 441 -2.17 -19.00 -26.34
CA PRO A 441 -0.77 -19.39 -26.19
C PRO A 441 -0.29 -20.00 -27.51
N GLY A 442 0.71 -19.35 -28.12
CA GLY A 442 1.40 -19.86 -29.28
C GLY A 442 2.10 -21.20 -28.95
N PRO A 443 2.27 -22.08 -29.94
CA PRO A 443 2.92 -23.34 -29.73
C PRO A 443 4.37 -23.17 -29.28
N PRO A 444 4.92 -24.12 -28.49
CA PRO A 444 6.29 -24.03 -27.98
C PRO A 444 7.28 -24.03 -29.14
N HIS A 445 8.05 -22.94 -29.24
CA HIS A 445 9.16 -22.87 -30.18
C HIS A 445 10.21 -23.92 -29.80
N ALA A 446 10.46 -24.84 -30.73
CA ALA A 446 11.57 -25.76 -30.68
C ALA A 446 12.87 -25.00 -30.46
N ARG A 447 13.68 -25.45 -29.49
CA ARG A 447 15.05 -25.02 -29.27
C ARG A 447 15.87 -25.30 -30.53
N ASN A 448 16.19 -24.26 -31.28
CA ASN A 448 17.26 -24.31 -32.26
C ASN A 448 18.58 -24.03 -31.52
N THR A 449 19.38 -25.06 -31.41
CA THR A 449 20.80 -24.99 -31.08
C THR A 449 21.51 -24.27 -32.22
N PRO A 450 22.26 -23.17 -31.97
CA PRO A 450 23.10 -22.63 -33.02
C PRO A 450 24.41 -23.43 -33.11
N ALA A 451 24.65 -23.94 -34.31
CA ALA A 451 25.92 -24.50 -34.73
C ALA A 451 27.00 -23.42 -34.69
N MET A 452 28.21 -23.80 -34.29
CA MET A 452 29.45 -23.03 -34.46
C MET A 452 29.64 -22.59 -35.92
N GLY A 453 29.84 -21.29 -36.14
CA GLY A 453 30.28 -20.72 -37.39
C GLY A 453 31.20 -19.53 -37.11
N MET A 454 32.43 -19.67 -37.60
CA MET A 454 33.59 -18.79 -37.48
C MET A 454 33.33 -17.32 -37.81
N ALA A 455 34.13 -16.45 -37.16
CA ALA A 455 34.34 -15.01 -37.46
C ALA A 455 34.77 -14.76 -38.92
N PRO A 456 34.75 -13.51 -39.46
CA PRO A 456 35.54 -12.40 -38.91
C PRO A 456 35.02 -10.95 -39.15
N VAL A 457 35.71 -10.01 -38.51
CA VAL A 457 36.16 -8.66 -38.94
C VAL A 457 35.20 -7.46 -38.90
N GLY A 458 35.61 -6.51 -38.06
CA GLY A 458 35.61 -5.06 -38.37
C GLY A 458 34.32 -4.30 -38.06
N GLY A 459 34.32 -3.56 -36.98
CA GLY A 459 33.29 -2.53 -36.72
C GLY A 459 33.75 -1.55 -35.62
N VAL A 460 34.10 -0.40 -36.09
CA VAL A 460 34.55 0.81 -35.43
C VAL A 460 33.77 1.14 -34.16
N ALA A 461 34.45 1.38 -33.04
CA ALA A 461 33.89 1.92 -31.78
C ALA A 461 33.49 3.41 -31.96
N PRO A 462 32.34 3.85 -31.45
CA PRO A 462 32.05 5.27 -31.39
C PRO A 462 32.85 5.94 -30.26
N ALA A 463 33.47 7.06 -30.59
CA ALA A 463 34.23 7.93 -29.71
C ALA A 463 33.32 8.61 -28.69
N PHE A 464 33.70 8.55 -27.40
CA PHE A 464 33.11 9.38 -26.35
C PHE A 464 33.69 10.80 -26.44
N PRO A 465 32.88 11.87 -26.29
CA PRO A 465 33.39 13.24 -26.24
C PRO A 465 34.09 13.51 -24.89
N GLY A 466 35.20 14.23 -25.02
CA GLY A 466 36.22 14.46 -24.03
C GLY A 466 35.77 15.09 -22.71
N ALA A 467 36.42 14.65 -21.66
CA ALA A 467 36.44 15.27 -20.33
C ALA A 467 37.16 16.63 -20.38
N ALA A 468 36.56 17.62 -19.73
CA ALA A 468 37.16 18.94 -19.52
C ALA A 468 38.36 18.86 -18.56
N PRO A 469 39.43 19.68 -18.72
CA PRO A 469 40.60 19.67 -17.86
C PRO A 469 40.30 20.30 -16.50
N ALA A 470 40.91 19.69 -15.46
CA ALA A 470 40.85 20.16 -14.08
C ALA A 470 41.64 21.48 -13.89
N PRO A 471 41.21 22.39 -12.99
CA PRO A 471 41.95 23.62 -12.67
C PRO A 471 43.20 23.29 -11.83
N PRO A 472 44.26 24.16 -11.91
CA PRO A 472 45.51 23.95 -11.17
C PRO A 472 45.33 24.24 -9.65
N PRO A 473 46.15 23.61 -8.80
CA PRO A 473 46.13 23.81 -7.36
C PRO A 473 46.74 25.19 -6.97
N PRO A 474 46.38 25.69 -5.74
CA PRO A 474 46.83 26.98 -5.26
C PRO A 474 48.34 27.05 -4.95
#